data_9a7c5025eabf6e65e48708624fd37879
#
_entry.id   9a7c5025eabf6e65e48708624fd37879
#
_cell.length_a   1.000
_cell.length_b   1.000
_cell.length_c   1.000
_cell.angle_alpha   90.00
_cell.angle_beta   90.00
_cell.angle_gamma   90.00
#
_symmetry.space_group_name_H-M   'P 1'
#
loop_
_entity.id
_entity.type
_entity.pdbx_description
1 polymer ?
#
loop_
_entity_poly.entity_id
_entity_poly.type
_entity_poly.pdbx_seq_one_letter_code
_entity_poly.pdbx_strand_id
1 'polypeptide(L)'
;MTVNPDVFIVGSDRSPSLIKFASAHQPHAAVVSDILALPHQNHHFDFAISIAVLHHLSTPERRVEAVQTILETLNANGKALLYVWALEQKDSRRGWDEGNQQDTMVPWVMREKKEKQKKGRKQQNKGDAVQQPEASAGQTQTTGTSLEPAGDKTFYRYYHLYRKGELEQNIELAGGTVVEAGYDRDNWWAICQRKQT
;
A
#
# COMPACT_ATOMS: atom_id res chain seq x y z
N MET A 1 -13.86 -6.58 16.17
CA MET A 1 -13.82 -5.10 16.16
C MET A 1 -15.20 -4.63 15.77
N THR A 2 -15.89 -3.89 16.62
CA THR A 2 -17.13 -3.22 16.26
C THR A 2 -16.79 -2.02 15.40
N VAL A 3 -17.15 -2.08 14.11
CA VAL A 3 -17.03 -0.91 13.23
C VAL A 3 -18.06 0.11 13.72
N ASN A 4 -17.64 1.39 13.80
CA ASN A 4 -18.58 2.46 14.16
C ASN A 4 -19.75 2.46 13.16
N PRO A 5 -21.02 2.27 13.61
CA PRO A 5 -22.15 2.19 12.70
C PRO A 5 -22.44 3.51 11.96
N ASP A 6 -21.91 4.63 12.45
CA ASP A 6 -22.10 5.95 11.84
C ASP A 6 -21.13 6.21 10.69
N VAL A 7 -20.22 5.27 10.41
CA VAL A 7 -19.22 5.40 9.34
C VAL A 7 -19.56 4.49 8.17
N PHE A 8 -19.79 5.08 7.00
CA PHE A 8 -19.89 4.37 5.73
C PHE A 8 -18.60 4.45 4.93
N ILE A 9 -18.01 3.30 4.58
CA ILE A 9 -16.73 3.22 3.88
C ILE A 9 -16.94 2.80 2.43
N VAL A 10 -16.29 3.48 1.50
CA VAL A 10 -16.15 3.07 0.10
C VAL A 10 -14.70 2.68 -0.15
N GLY A 11 -14.45 1.38 -0.26
CA GLY A 11 -13.11 0.84 -0.57
C GLY A 11 -12.83 0.85 -2.06
N SER A 12 -11.61 1.22 -2.45
CA SER A 12 -11.15 1.21 -3.85
C SER A 12 -9.85 0.44 -3.97
N ASP A 13 -9.74 -0.43 -4.97
CA ASP A 13 -8.50 -1.15 -5.30
C ASP A 13 -8.48 -1.51 -6.79
N ARG A 14 -7.29 -1.61 -7.38
CA ARG A 14 -7.12 -2.05 -8.77
C ARG A 14 -7.37 -3.55 -8.97
N SER A 15 -7.34 -4.34 -7.91
CA SER A 15 -7.49 -5.79 -7.94
C SER A 15 -8.96 -6.19 -7.84
N PRO A 16 -9.58 -6.74 -8.90
CA PRO A 16 -10.95 -7.27 -8.82
C PRO A 16 -11.09 -8.36 -7.76
N SER A 17 -10.04 -9.12 -7.51
CA SER A 17 -10.04 -10.19 -6.50
C SER A 17 -10.15 -9.62 -5.08
N LEU A 18 -9.41 -8.55 -4.76
CA LEU A 18 -9.50 -7.89 -3.46
C LEU A 18 -10.87 -7.21 -3.27
N ILE A 19 -11.37 -6.55 -4.30
CA ILE A 19 -12.69 -5.92 -4.26
C ILE A 19 -13.80 -6.95 -4.06
N LYS A 20 -13.70 -8.14 -4.69
CA LYS A 20 -14.64 -9.23 -4.45
C LYS A 20 -14.69 -9.68 -2.98
N PHE A 21 -13.55 -9.70 -2.29
CA PHE A 21 -13.52 -9.98 -0.85
C PHE A 21 -14.06 -8.81 -0.03
N ALA A 22 -13.68 -7.58 -0.36
CA ALA A 22 -14.13 -6.39 0.34
C ALA A 22 -15.66 -6.19 0.26
N SER A 23 -16.26 -6.46 -0.90
CA SER A 23 -17.72 -6.32 -1.11
C SER A 23 -18.60 -7.26 -0.25
N ALA A 24 -18.00 -8.28 0.37
CA ALA A 24 -18.71 -9.14 1.32
C ALA A 24 -18.93 -8.47 2.70
N HIS A 25 -18.29 -7.34 2.97
CA HIS A 25 -18.34 -6.64 4.26
C HIS A 25 -19.40 -5.53 4.25
N GLN A 26 -20.66 -5.91 4.47
CA GLN A 26 -21.76 -4.96 4.59
C GLN A 26 -21.70 -4.16 5.91
N PRO A 27 -22.16 -2.89 5.96
CA PRO A 27 -22.86 -2.13 4.90
C PRO A 27 -21.95 -1.39 3.91
N HIS A 28 -20.64 -1.61 3.96
CA HIS A 28 -19.63 -0.90 3.19
C HIS A 28 -19.68 -1.25 1.70
N ALA A 29 -19.27 -0.30 0.85
CA ALA A 29 -19.13 -0.50 -0.60
C ALA A 29 -17.69 -0.72 -1.01
N ALA A 30 -17.48 -1.37 -2.17
CA ALA A 30 -16.16 -1.56 -2.74
C ALA A 30 -16.21 -1.47 -4.27
N VAL A 31 -15.22 -0.82 -4.89
CA VAL A 31 -15.17 -0.56 -6.33
C VAL A 31 -13.77 -0.84 -6.89
N VAL A 32 -13.72 -1.44 -8.07
CA VAL A 32 -12.45 -1.60 -8.81
C VAL A 32 -12.12 -0.27 -9.46
N SER A 33 -11.00 0.34 -9.06
CA SER A 33 -10.56 1.62 -9.65
C SER A 33 -9.05 1.82 -9.56
N ASP A 34 -8.54 2.71 -10.40
CA ASP A 34 -7.17 3.23 -10.32
C ASP A 34 -7.17 4.49 -9.45
N ILE A 35 -6.16 4.66 -8.60
CA ILE A 35 -6.02 5.85 -7.75
C ILE A 35 -5.84 7.14 -8.57
N LEU A 36 -5.35 7.04 -9.80
CA LEU A 36 -5.23 8.18 -10.73
C LEU A 36 -6.55 8.58 -11.40
N ALA A 37 -7.59 7.74 -11.26
CA ALA A 37 -8.91 7.96 -11.87
C ALA A 37 -10.00 7.38 -10.95
N LEU A 38 -10.14 7.96 -9.76
CA LEU A 38 -11.15 7.53 -8.80
C LEU A 38 -12.55 7.87 -9.31
N PRO A 39 -13.49 6.90 -9.33
CA PRO A 39 -14.86 7.14 -9.82
C PRO A 39 -15.75 7.77 -8.74
N HIS A 40 -15.16 8.52 -7.84
CA HIS A 40 -15.87 9.12 -6.72
C HIS A 40 -16.29 10.55 -7.04
N GLN A 41 -17.40 10.98 -6.45
CA GLN A 41 -17.87 12.36 -6.57
C GLN A 41 -16.90 13.29 -5.84
N ASN A 42 -16.55 14.41 -6.49
CA ASN A 42 -15.71 15.43 -5.90
C ASN A 42 -16.41 16.09 -4.70
N HIS A 43 -15.62 16.48 -3.70
CA HIS A 43 -16.08 17.24 -2.55
C HIS A 43 -17.16 16.56 -1.70
N HIS A 44 -17.13 15.23 -1.63
CA HIS A 44 -18.18 14.43 -1.01
C HIS A 44 -17.78 13.76 0.31
N PHE A 45 -16.52 13.34 0.44
CA PHE A 45 -16.08 12.53 1.59
C PHE A 45 -15.57 13.37 2.74
N ASP A 46 -15.89 12.94 3.97
CA ASP A 46 -15.40 13.54 5.21
C ASP A 46 -13.97 13.13 5.52
N PHE A 47 -13.58 11.94 5.08
CA PHE A 47 -12.20 11.46 5.20
C PHE A 47 -11.83 10.50 4.07
N ALA A 48 -10.53 10.40 3.84
CA ALA A 48 -9.93 9.39 2.97
C ALA A 48 -8.73 8.75 3.65
N ILE A 49 -8.46 7.49 3.34
CA ILE A 49 -7.30 6.75 3.85
C ILE A 49 -6.61 6.09 2.66
N SER A 50 -5.30 6.36 2.49
CA SER A 50 -4.46 5.71 1.48
C SER A 50 -3.24 5.11 2.16
N ILE A 51 -3.23 3.78 2.34
CA ILE A 51 -2.16 3.04 2.99
C ILE A 51 -1.50 2.12 1.97
N ALA A 52 -0.18 2.27 1.81
CA ALA A 52 0.64 1.40 0.98
C ALA A 52 0.23 1.39 -0.52
N VAL A 53 -0.16 2.56 -1.05
CA VAL A 53 -0.56 2.72 -2.46
C VAL A 53 0.40 3.62 -3.22
N LEU A 54 0.65 4.85 -2.74
CA LEU A 54 1.40 5.89 -3.45
C LEU A 54 2.81 5.45 -3.81
N HIS A 55 3.46 4.68 -2.97
CA HIS A 55 4.81 4.17 -3.20
C HIS A 55 4.91 3.11 -4.33
N HIS A 56 3.80 2.69 -4.91
CA HIS A 56 3.79 1.84 -6.11
C HIS A 56 3.77 2.63 -7.42
N LEU A 57 3.63 3.96 -7.35
CA LEU A 57 3.63 4.83 -8.52
C LEU A 57 5.06 5.23 -8.88
N SER A 58 5.45 4.93 -10.12
CA SER A 58 6.85 4.97 -10.55
C SER A 58 7.40 6.36 -10.85
N THR A 59 6.54 7.38 -11.06
CA THR A 59 7.01 8.72 -11.35
C THR A 59 6.52 9.74 -10.32
N PRO A 60 7.30 10.81 -10.04
CA PRO A 60 6.89 11.87 -9.13
C PRO A 60 5.54 12.49 -9.50
N GLU A 61 5.31 12.73 -10.81
CA GLU A 61 4.08 13.34 -11.32
C GLU A 61 2.87 12.48 -10.96
N ARG A 62 2.96 11.16 -11.16
CA ARG A 62 1.86 10.25 -10.82
C ARG A 62 1.61 10.16 -9.32
N ARG A 63 2.65 10.31 -8.49
CA ARG A 63 2.48 10.36 -7.03
C ARG A 63 1.74 11.61 -6.61
N VAL A 64 2.09 12.77 -7.18
CA VAL A 64 1.38 14.05 -6.97
C VAL A 64 -0.05 13.98 -7.48
N GLU A 65 -0.27 13.49 -8.70
CA GLU A 65 -1.60 13.31 -9.31
C GLU A 65 -2.50 12.42 -8.44
N ALA A 66 -1.98 11.32 -7.91
CA ALA A 66 -2.75 10.45 -7.01
C ALA A 66 -3.16 11.15 -5.71
N VAL A 67 -2.28 11.96 -5.13
CA VAL A 67 -2.63 12.78 -3.95
C VAL A 67 -3.69 13.81 -4.32
N GLN A 68 -3.55 14.48 -5.46
CA GLN A 68 -4.55 15.44 -5.96
C GLN A 68 -5.91 14.77 -6.11
N THR A 69 -5.98 13.61 -6.75
CA THR A 69 -7.23 12.85 -6.96
C THR A 69 -7.89 12.50 -5.62
N ILE A 70 -7.12 12.11 -4.60
CA ILE A 70 -7.64 11.87 -3.25
C ILE A 70 -8.22 13.18 -2.67
N LEU A 71 -7.45 14.26 -2.73
CA LEU A 71 -7.86 15.55 -2.16
C LEU A 71 -9.14 16.08 -2.82
N GLU A 72 -9.31 15.89 -4.12
CA GLU A 72 -10.51 16.31 -4.86
C GLU A 72 -11.79 15.62 -4.37
N THR A 73 -11.70 14.41 -3.84
CA THR A 73 -12.86 13.71 -3.28
C THR A 73 -13.33 14.28 -1.95
N LEU A 74 -12.46 14.99 -1.21
CA LEU A 74 -12.75 15.49 0.13
C LEU A 74 -13.66 16.71 0.11
N ASN A 75 -14.63 16.77 1.03
CA ASN A 75 -15.40 18.00 1.29
C ASN A 75 -14.50 19.11 1.89
N ALA A 76 -15.06 20.29 2.13
CA ALA A 76 -14.31 21.46 2.57
C ALA A 76 -13.55 21.26 3.91
N ASN A 77 -14.05 20.40 4.79
CA ASN A 77 -13.45 20.07 6.09
C ASN A 77 -12.82 18.67 6.11
N GLY A 78 -12.88 17.98 4.99
CA GLY A 78 -12.41 16.60 4.86
C GLY A 78 -10.91 16.49 5.02
N LYS A 79 -10.46 15.35 5.56
CA LYS A 79 -9.04 15.05 5.77
C LYS A 79 -8.66 13.73 5.13
N ALA A 80 -7.43 13.64 4.64
CA ALA A 80 -6.84 12.39 4.19
C ALA A 80 -5.71 11.97 5.10
N LEU A 81 -5.62 10.67 5.41
CA LEU A 81 -4.47 10.02 6.01
C LEU A 81 -3.72 9.25 4.91
N LEU A 82 -2.47 9.61 4.69
CA LEU A 82 -1.59 8.98 3.73
C LEU A 82 -0.45 8.26 4.45
N TYR A 83 -0.17 7.00 4.05
CA TYR A 83 0.89 6.17 4.62
C TYR A 83 1.75 5.59 3.50
N VAL A 84 3.07 5.80 3.57
CA VAL A 84 4.03 5.35 2.54
C VAL A 84 5.25 4.71 3.20
N TRP A 85 5.90 3.78 2.52
CA TRP A 85 7.14 3.20 3.03
C TRP A 85 8.26 4.23 3.04
N ALA A 86 8.96 4.31 4.16
CA ALA A 86 10.14 5.15 4.34
C ALA A 86 11.38 4.49 3.75
N LEU A 87 12.33 5.31 3.29
CA LEU A 87 13.69 4.87 2.96
C LEU A 87 14.51 4.63 4.24
N GLU A 88 14.32 5.50 5.23
CA GLU A 88 14.98 5.43 6.53
C GLU A 88 14.31 4.38 7.43
N GLN A 89 14.69 3.12 7.24
CA GLN A 89 14.13 1.99 7.98
C GLN A 89 15.15 1.45 9.00
N LYS A 90 15.34 2.17 10.10
CA LYS A 90 16.38 1.88 11.11
C LYS A 90 16.23 0.53 11.79
N ASP A 91 14.99 0.07 11.95
CA ASP A 91 14.67 -1.17 12.66
C ASP A 91 14.21 -2.29 11.73
N SER A 92 14.24 -2.05 10.42
CA SER A 92 13.81 -3.02 9.42
C SER A 92 14.88 -4.08 9.17
N ARG A 93 14.44 -5.33 9.06
CA ARG A 93 15.29 -6.44 8.61
C ARG A 93 15.83 -6.25 7.18
N ARG A 94 15.28 -5.33 6.40
CA ARG A 94 15.68 -5.04 5.03
C ARG A 94 16.89 -4.11 4.94
N GLY A 95 17.18 -3.36 6.01
CA GLY A 95 18.39 -2.54 6.13
C GLY A 95 18.49 -1.39 5.13
N TRP A 96 17.35 -0.85 4.68
CA TRP A 96 17.36 0.36 3.87
C TRP A 96 17.65 1.58 4.72
N ASP A 97 18.49 2.46 4.20
CA ASP A 97 18.89 3.70 4.85
C ASP A 97 18.98 4.86 3.85
N GLU A 98 19.31 6.05 4.33
CA GLU A 98 19.43 7.28 3.53
C GLU A 98 20.38 7.18 2.34
N GLY A 99 21.35 6.25 2.38
CA GLY A 99 22.32 6.01 1.31
C GLY A 99 21.80 5.12 0.18
N ASN A 100 20.66 4.48 0.36
CA ASN A 100 20.12 3.58 -0.64
C ASN A 100 19.32 4.32 -1.72
N GLN A 101 19.10 3.63 -2.85
CA GLN A 101 18.20 4.11 -3.90
C GLN A 101 16.75 4.04 -3.43
N GLN A 102 15.98 5.09 -3.75
CA GLN A 102 14.55 5.13 -3.42
C GLN A 102 13.74 4.14 -4.24
N ASP A 103 14.11 3.97 -5.52
CA ASP A 103 13.38 3.11 -6.44
C ASP A 103 13.92 1.69 -6.39
N THR A 104 13.07 0.74 -6.03
CA THR A 104 13.49 -0.65 -5.84
C THR A 104 12.44 -1.65 -6.30
N MET A 105 12.91 -2.82 -6.76
CA MET A 105 12.07 -3.96 -7.09
C MET A 105 12.10 -4.96 -5.94
N VAL A 106 11.00 -5.08 -5.23
CA VAL A 106 10.89 -5.99 -4.07
C VAL A 106 10.34 -7.33 -4.52
N PRO A 107 11.06 -8.45 -4.28
CA PRO A 107 10.58 -9.78 -4.62
C PRO A 107 9.41 -10.18 -3.72
N TRP A 108 8.39 -10.76 -4.34
CA TRP A 108 7.23 -11.34 -3.69
C TRP A 108 7.08 -12.79 -4.14
N VAL A 109 7.25 -13.72 -3.19
CA VAL A 109 7.23 -15.16 -3.47
C VAL A 109 5.84 -15.73 -3.18
N MET A 110 5.16 -16.19 -4.21
CA MET A 110 3.93 -16.96 -4.08
C MET A 110 4.25 -18.44 -3.91
N ARG A 111 4.14 -18.93 -2.69
CA ARG A 111 4.35 -20.34 -2.38
C ARG A 111 3.15 -21.16 -2.85
N GLU A 112 3.39 -22.24 -3.60
CA GLU A 112 2.34 -23.22 -3.88
C GLU A 112 1.86 -23.86 -2.58
N LYS A 113 0.53 -23.87 -2.38
CA LYS A 113 -0.06 -24.64 -1.28
C LYS A 113 0.20 -26.14 -1.54
N LYS A 114 1.21 -26.72 -0.89
CA LYS A 114 1.31 -28.16 -0.83
C LYS A 114 0.02 -28.69 -0.21
N GLU A 115 -0.75 -29.49 -0.96
CA GLU A 115 -1.90 -30.21 -0.40
C GLU A 115 -1.39 -31.04 0.78
N LYS A 116 -1.81 -30.68 1.98
CA LYS A 116 -1.56 -31.47 3.17
C LYS A 116 -2.34 -32.77 3.01
N GLN A 117 -1.65 -33.85 2.62
CA GLN A 117 -2.18 -35.20 2.82
C GLN A 117 -2.64 -35.33 4.27
N LYS A 118 -3.94 -35.57 4.45
CA LYS A 118 -4.57 -35.82 5.75
C LYS A 118 -3.90 -37.03 6.43
N LYS A 119 -2.87 -36.78 7.24
CA LYS A 119 -2.50 -37.71 8.33
C LYS A 119 -3.10 -37.14 9.62
N GLY A 120 -3.90 -38.00 10.27
CA GLY A 120 -4.79 -37.66 11.36
C GLY A 120 -4.17 -37.00 12.57
N ARG A 121 -4.96 -36.11 13.13
CA ARG A 121 -5.18 -35.82 14.56
C ARG A 121 -3.98 -35.52 15.45
N LYS A 122 -3.75 -34.21 15.74
CA LYS A 122 -3.74 -33.69 17.12
C LYS A 122 -3.82 -32.16 17.08
N GLN A 123 -4.77 -31.64 17.84
CA GLN A 123 -4.99 -30.21 18.09
C GLN A 123 -3.78 -29.60 18.82
N GLN A 124 -3.30 -28.46 18.33
CA GLN A 124 -2.74 -27.39 19.19
C GLN A 124 -2.90 -26.06 18.45
N ASN A 125 -3.66 -25.18 19.08
CA ASN A 125 -3.83 -23.78 18.74
C ASN A 125 -2.47 -23.05 18.82
N LYS A 126 -2.07 -22.36 17.76
CA LYS A 126 -1.20 -21.17 17.84
C LYS A 126 -1.43 -20.29 16.63
N GLY A 127 -1.55 -18.98 16.92
CA GLY A 127 -1.99 -17.92 16.03
C GLY A 127 -1.14 -17.73 14.77
N ASP A 128 -1.80 -17.33 13.72
CA ASP A 128 -1.21 -17.00 12.41
C ASP A 128 -0.46 -15.67 12.49
N ALA A 129 0.86 -15.74 12.59
CA ALA A 129 1.75 -14.63 12.27
C ALA A 129 2.02 -14.67 10.77
N VAL A 130 1.64 -13.60 10.07
CA VAL A 130 1.99 -13.37 8.66
C VAL A 130 3.51 -13.18 8.57
N GLN A 131 4.23 -14.22 8.18
CA GLN A 131 5.66 -14.14 7.88
C GLN A 131 5.86 -13.56 6.48
N GLN A 132 6.47 -12.38 6.42
CA GLN A 132 7.04 -11.81 5.20
C GLN A 132 8.34 -12.56 4.86
N PRO A 133 8.61 -12.88 3.58
CA PRO A 133 9.82 -13.61 3.20
C PRO A 133 11.07 -12.71 3.26
N GLU A 134 12.14 -13.26 3.80
CA GLU A 134 13.46 -12.62 3.86
C GLU A 134 14.08 -12.54 2.47
N ALA A 135 14.59 -11.37 2.11
CA ALA A 135 15.38 -11.17 0.90
C ALA A 135 16.87 -11.33 1.22
N SER A 136 17.46 -12.42 0.76
CA SER A 136 18.93 -12.60 0.68
C SER A 136 19.43 -11.98 -0.63
N ALA A 137 20.37 -11.05 -0.53
CA ALA A 137 21.04 -10.46 -1.68
C ALA A 137 22.02 -11.46 -2.30
N GLY A 138 21.84 -11.78 -3.59
CA GLY A 138 22.77 -12.56 -4.39
C GLY A 138 22.54 -12.28 -5.86
N GLN A 139 23.44 -11.49 -6.48
CA GLN A 139 23.50 -11.28 -7.92
C GLN A 139 23.95 -12.58 -8.60
N THR A 140 23.22 -13.04 -9.62
CA THR A 140 23.84 -13.72 -10.78
C THR A 140 22.86 -13.69 -11.96
N GLN A 141 23.29 -13.09 -13.07
CA GLN A 141 22.68 -13.21 -14.39
C GLN A 141 22.98 -14.59 -14.94
N THR A 142 21.96 -15.29 -15.42
CA THR A 142 22.15 -16.32 -16.45
C THR A 142 20.90 -16.46 -17.30
N THR A 143 21.07 -16.22 -18.59
CA THR A 143 20.17 -16.58 -19.69
C THR A 143 20.12 -18.11 -19.84
N GLY A 144 18.92 -18.68 -19.83
CA GLY A 144 18.74 -20.10 -20.13
C GLY A 144 17.27 -20.50 -20.08
N THR A 145 16.71 -20.81 -21.25
CA THR A 145 15.39 -21.43 -21.40
C THR A 145 15.44 -22.83 -20.85
N SER A 146 14.81 -23.09 -19.69
CA SER A 146 14.56 -24.44 -19.21
C SER A 146 13.16 -24.50 -18.60
N LEU A 147 12.42 -25.55 -18.97
CA LEU A 147 11.13 -25.93 -18.40
C LEU A 147 11.33 -26.15 -16.89
N GLU A 148 10.88 -25.19 -16.08
CA GLU A 148 10.96 -25.25 -14.63
C GLU A 148 9.89 -26.21 -14.08
N PRO A 149 10.24 -27.08 -13.12
CA PRO A 149 9.25 -27.86 -12.37
C PRO A 149 8.38 -26.91 -11.54
N ALA A 150 7.10 -27.25 -11.37
CA ALA A 150 6.13 -26.50 -10.55
C ALA A 150 6.73 -26.16 -9.18
N GLY A 151 7.08 -24.90 -8.97
CA GLY A 151 7.76 -24.37 -7.80
C GLY A 151 7.25 -22.97 -7.46
N ASP A 152 7.71 -22.43 -6.34
CA ASP A 152 7.37 -21.10 -5.87
C ASP A 152 7.59 -20.05 -6.97
N LYS A 153 6.57 -19.24 -7.29
CA LYS A 153 6.64 -18.17 -8.28
C LYS A 153 7.04 -16.87 -7.62
N THR A 154 8.13 -16.26 -8.10
CA THR A 154 8.59 -14.96 -7.62
C THR A 154 8.12 -13.87 -8.57
N PHE A 155 7.42 -12.88 -8.04
CA PHE A 155 7.03 -11.65 -8.72
C PHE A 155 7.80 -10.49 -8.13
N TYR A 156 8.12 -9.49 -8.95
CA TYR A 156 8.77 -8.27 -8.48
C TYR A 156 7.77 -7.12 -8.51
N ARG A 157 7.69 -6.39 -7.40
CA ARG A 157 6.86 -5.19 -7.30
C ARG A 157 7.76 -3.97 -7.16
N TYR A 158 7.47 -2.95 -7.93
CA TYR A 158 8.11 -1.66 -7.82
C TYR A 158 7.67 -0.95 -6.55
N TYR A 159 8.63 -0.34 -5.86
CA TYR A 159 8.44 0.53 -4.71
C TYR A 159 9.31 1.76 -4.84
N HIS A 160 8.74 2.91 -4.55
CA HIS A 160 9.43 4.14 -4.30
C HIS A 160 9.49 4.36 -2.78
N LEU A 161 10.67 4.33 -2.19
CA LEU A 161 10.87 4.54 -0.76
C LEU A 161 10.98 6.04 -0.49
N TYR A 162 10.04 6.56 0.26
CA TYR A 162 9.95 7.99 0.53
C TYR A 162 11.01 8.45 1.52
N ARG A 163 11.65 9.57 1.24
CA ARG A 163 12.51 10.28 2.19
C ARG A 163 11.70 11.17 3.10
N LYS A 164 12.29 11.54 4.23
CA LYS A 164 11.70 12.54 5.14
C LYS A 164 11.35 13.82 4.38
N GLY A 165 10.10 14.28 4.54
CA GLY A 165 9.59 15.51 3.92
C GLY A 165 9.08 15.36 2.48
N GLU A 166 9.33 14.23 1.81
CA GLU A 166 8.90 14.02 0.42
C GLU A 166 7.37 13.84 0.30
N LEU A 167 6.75 13.16 1.27
CA LEU A 167 5.29 13.02 1.29
C LEU A 167 4.61 14.36 1.46
N GLU A 168 5.12 15.20 2.36
CA GLU A 168 4.62 16.55 2.61
C GLU A 168 4.76 17.42 1.34
N GLN A 169 5.88 17.34 0.65
CA GLN A 169 6.09 18.04 -0.62
C GLN A 169 5.10 17.59 -1.69
N ASN A 170 4.84 16.30 -1.82
CA ASN A 170 3.84 15.79 -2.77
C ASN A 170 2.43 16.30 -2.45
N ILE A 171 2.08 16.42 -1.17
CA ILE A 171 0.80 16.97 -0.72
C ILE A 171 0.69 18.45 -1.11
N GLU A 172 1.73 19.24 -0.90
CA GLU A 172 1.76 20.67 -1.24
C GLU A 172 1.66 20.90 -2.75
N LEU A 173 2.40 20.12 -3.54
CA LEU A 173 2.35 20.17 -5.02
C LEU A 173 0.98 19.74 -5.55
N ALA A 174 0.28 18.84 -4.86
CA ALA A 174 -1.08 18.42 -5.19
C ALA A 174 -2.17 19.41 -4.79
N GLY A 175 -1.82 20.59 -4.24
CA GLY A 175 -2.78 21.59 -3.78
C GLY A 175 -3.37 21.29 -2.40
N GLY A 176 -2.69 20.47 -1.60
CA GLY A 176 -3.04 20.18 -0.22
C GLY A 176 -2.30 21.05 0.79
N THR A 177 -2.73 20.92 2.04
CA THR A 177 -2.04 21.45 3.23
C THR A 177 -1.85 20.32 4.22
N VAL A 178 -0.61 20.14 4.71
CA VAL A 178 -0.30 19.19 5.75
C VAL A 178 -0.80 19.70 7.10
N VAL A 179 -1.60 18.90 7.79
CA VAL A 179 -2.12 19.20 9.14
C VAL A 179 -1.17 18.61 10.19
N GLU A 180 -0.73 17.38 9.95
CA GLU A 180 0.16 16.65 10.84
C GLU A 180 0.94 15.63 10.01
N ALA A 181 2.21 15.38 10.35
CA ALA A 181 3.03 14.36 9.71
C ALA A 181 3.96 13.72 10.72
N GLY A 182 4.39 12.48 10.44
CA GLY A 182 5.27 11.75 11.33
C GLY A 182 5.83 10.48 10.71
N TYR A 183 6.56 9.75 11.55
CA TYR A 183 7.15 8.46 11.23
C TYR A 183 6.65 7.39 12.19
N ASP A 184 6.22 6.26 11.68
CA ASP A 184 5.81 5.10 12.48
C ASP A 184 6.16 3.81 11.75
N ARG A 185 6.94 2.95 12.41
CA ARG A 185 7.25 1.56 11.96
C ARG A 185 7.62 1.49 10.48
N ASP A 186 8.70 2.15 10.11
CA ASP A 186 9.25 2.17 8.75
C ASP A 186 8.35 2.83 7.69
N ASN A 187 7.44 3.71 8.13
CA ASN A 187 6.57 4.48 7.25
C ASN A 187 6.59 5.97 7.59
N TRP A 188 6.57 6.79 6.55
CA TRP A 188 6.15 8.19 6.67
C TRP A 188 4.63 8.26 6.53
N TRP A 189 4.02 9.07 7.36
CA TRP A 189 2.59 9.33 7.29
C TRP A 189 2.29 10.82 7.37
N ALA A 190 1.18 11.23 6.78
CA ALA A 190 0.68 12.58 6.88
C ALA A 190 -0.85 12.61 6.92
N ILE A 191 -1.38 13.50 7.75
CA ILE A 191 -2.77 13.95 7.70
C ILE A 191 -2.78 15.27 6.91
N CYS A 192 -3.57 15.33 5.87
CA CYS A 192 -3.67 16.49 5.01
C CYS A 192 -5.13 16.84 4.68
N GLN A 193 -5.34 18.04 4.17
CA GLN A 193 -6.62 18.56 3.70
C GLN A 193 -6.42 19.36 2.43
N ARG A 194 -7.50 19.64 1.71
CA ARG A 194 -7.46 20.57 0.59
C ARG A 194 -7.05 21.96 1.06
N LYS A 195 -6.24 22.64 0.25
CA LYS A 195 -5.97 24.07 0.46
C LYS A 195 -7.28 24.83 0.28
N GLN A 196 -7.68 25.60 1.27
CA GLN A 196 -8.82 26.50 1.15
C GLN A 196 -8.40 27.67 0.23
N THR A 197 -9.12 27.85 -0.85
CA THR A 197 -8.99 29.02 -1.76
C THR A 197 -9.77 30.19 -1.22
#